data_c40492a1015580bd4d81c25789571210
#
_entry.id   c40492a1015580bd4d81c25789571210
#
_cell.length_a   1.000
_cell.length_b   1.000
_cell.length_c   1.000
_cell.angle_alpha   90.00
_cell.angle_beta   90.00
_cell.angle_gamma   90.00
#
_symmetry.space_group_name_H-M   'P 1'
#
loop_
_entity.id
_entity.type
_entity.pdbx_description
1 polymer ?
#
loop_
_entity_poly.entity_id
_entity_poly.type
_entity_poly.pdbx_seq_one_letter_code
_entity_poly.pdbx_strand_id
1 'polypeptide(L)' 'MRTQTYEITFSGQAGATLCAEFDDCEVTIGPGTTILRAEVPDQAALTGLVQRITGLNLEIIVVRLVAPPR' A
#
# COMPACT_ATOMS: atom_id res chain seq x y z
N MET A 1 -9.19 -6.69 18.43
CA MET A 1 -8.51 -7.03 17.20
C MET A 1 -7.41 -6.05 16.92
N ARG A 2 -6.29 -6.54 16.45
CA ARG A 2 -5.15 -5.68 16.20
C ARG A 2 -5.06 -5.30 14.75
N THR A 3 -4.90 -4.01 14.52
CA THR A 3 -4.60 -3.50 13.20
C THR A 3 -3.13 -3.73 12.92
N GLN A 4 -2.82 -4.18 11.72
CA GLN A 4 -1.44 -4.37 11.28
C GLN A 4 -1.11 -3.40 10.17
N THR A 5 0.13 -2.96 10.14
CA THR A 5 0.61 -2.03 9.13
C THR A 5 1.37 -2.80 8.07
N TYR A 6 0.98 -2.60 6.81
CA TYR A 6 1.66 -3.20 5.67
C TYR A 6 2.26 -2.14 4.80
N GLU A 7 3.43 -2.45 4.26
CA GLU A 7 4.09 -1.62 3.25
C GLU A 7 4.04 -2.35 1.93
N ILE A 8 3.50 -1.68 0.92
CA ILE A 8 3.43 -2.25 -0.43
C ILE A 8 4.26 -1.37 -1.33
N THR A 9 5.29 -1.97 -1.94
CA THR A 9 6.16 -1.29 -2.89
C THR A 9 5.77 -1.72 -4.29
N PHE A 10 5.56 -0.75 -5.17
CA PHE A 10 5.24 -1.07 -6.56
C PHE A 10 6.00 -0.15 -7.48
N SER A 11 6.18 -0.63 -8.72
CA SER A 11 6.92 0.12 -9.72
C SER A 11 6.04 1.19 -10.36
N GLY A 12 6.68 2.24 -10.84
CA GLY A 12 5.99 3.29 -11.57
C GLY A 12 5.76 4.52 -10.72
N GLN A 13 5.28 5.55 -11.38
CA GLN A 13 5.02 6.84 -10.76
C GLN A 13 3.52 7.11 -10.81
N ALA A 14 2.81 6.59 -9.84
CA ALA A 14 1.38 6.78 -9.74
C ALA A 14 1.00 7.48 -8.44
N GLY A 15 1.93 8.28 -7.90
CA GLY A 15 1.74 8.89 -6.60
C GLY A 15 0.49 9.74 -6.51
N ALA A 16 0.22 10.56 -7.53
CA ALA A 16 -0.96 11.43 -7.52
C ALA A 16 -2.25 10.61 -7.52
N THR A 17 -2.30 9.56 -8.34
CA THR A 17 -3.46 8.67 -8.39
C THR A 17 -3.66 7.97 -7.06
N LEU A 18 -2.58 7.49 -6.47
CA LEU A 18 -2.67 6.76 -5.21
C LEU A 18 -3.05 7.66 -4.05
N CYS A 19 -2.55 8.88 -4.04
CA CYS A 19 -2.94 9.83 -3.00
C CYS A 19 -4.44 10.12 -3.07
N ALA A 20 -5.00 10.18 -4.26
CA ALA A 20 -6.43 10.41 -4.43
C ALA A 20 -7.25 9.19 -4.03
N GLU A 21 -6.77 7.99 -4.37
CA GLU A 21 -7.50 6.76 -4.08
C GLU A 21 -7.37 6.30 -2.64
N PHE A 22 -6.21 6.57 -2.04
CA PHE A 22 -5.90 6.09 -0.69
C PHE A 22 -5.52 7.26 0.20
N ASP A 23 -6.45 8.20 0.35
CA ASP A 23 -6.16 9.43 1.10
C ASP A 23 -5.99 9.17 2.60
N ASP A 24 -6.44 8.02 3.09
CA ASP A 24 -6.24 7.63 4.47
C ASP A 24 -4.97 6.81 4.69
N CYS A 25 -4.18 6.63 3.65
CA CYS A 25 -2.94 5.88 3.71
C CYS A 25 -1.75 6.80 3.48
N GLU A 26 -0.58 6.34 3.91
CA GLU A 26 0.65 7.09 3.70
C GLU A 26 1.30 6.64 2.41
N VAL A 27 1.56 7.59 1.51
CA VAL A 27 2.18 7.30 0.22
C VAL A 27 3.51 8.00 0.14
N THR A 28 4.58 7.24 -0.14
CA THR A 28 5.91 7.78 -0.31
C THR A 28 6.35 7.53 -1.75
N ILE A 29 6.79 8.59 -2.42
CA ILE A 29 7.19 8.51 -3.82
C ILE A 29 8.71 8.52 -3.90
N GLY A 30 9.27 7.46 -4.47
CA GLY A 30 10.70 7.37 -4.70
C GLY A 30 11.00 7.38 -6.20
N PRO A 31 12.28 7.34 -6.56
CA PRO A 31 12.66 7.29 -7.98
C PRO A 31 12.26 5.95 -8.59
N GLY A 32 11.26 5.98 -9.46
CA GLY A 32 10.80 4.77 -10.14
C GLY A 32 9.98 3.82 -9.31
N THR A 33 9.71 4.17 -8.05
CA THR A 33 8.90 3.31 -7.19
C THR A 33 7.98 4.16 -6.32
N THR A 34 6.92 3.52 -5.84
CA THR A 34 6.01 4.15 -4.89
C THR A 34 5.75 3.17 -3.75
N ILE A 35 5.73 3.67 -2.53
CA ILE A 35 5.50 2.85 -1.35
C ILE A 35 4.22 3.32 -0.68
N LEU A 36 3.30 2.39 -0.50
CA LEU A 36 2.04 2.65 0.18
C LEU A 36 2.07 1.96 1.54
N ARG A 37 1.85 2.73 2.60
CA ARG A 37 1.76 2.18 3.95
C ARG A 37 0.33 2.28 4.42
N ALA A 38 -0.27 1.15 4.73
CA ALA A 38 -1.67 1.10 5.10
C ALA A 38 -1.87 0.25 6.34
N GLU A 39 -2.79 0.68 7.19
CA GLU A 39 -3.21 -0.10 8.34
C GLU A 39 -4.42 -0.93 7.95
N VAL A 40 -4.31 -2.23 8.14
CA VAL A 40 -5.38 -3.15 7.76
C VAL A 40 -5.80 -3.96 8.99
N PRO A 41 -7.12 -4.08 9.22
CA PRO A 41 -7.61 -4.79 10.40
C PRO A 41 -7.58 -6.31 10.25
N ASP A 42 -7.62 -6.82 9.03
CA ASP A 42 -7.64 -8.25 8.80
C ASP A 42 -7.12 -8.59 7.40
N GLN A 43 -7.08 -9.88 7.14
CA GLN A 43 -6.56 -10.41 5.87
C GLN A 43 -7.45 -10.01 4.69
N ALA A 44 -8.75 -9.96 4.91
CA ALA A 44 -9.67 -9.60 3.83
C ALA A 44 -9.45 -8.17 3.38
N ALA A 45 -9.18 -7.27 4.33
CA ALA A 45 -8.88 -5.88 4.00
C ALA A 45 -7.60 -5.77 3.20
N LEU A 46 -6.58 -6.58 3.55
CA LEU A 46 -5.32 -6.59 2.80
C LEU A 46 -5.55 -7.08 1.37
N THR A 47 -6.32 -8.15 1.20
CA THR A 47 -6.64 -8.67 -0.12
C THR A 47 -7.35 -7.62 -0.96
N GLY A 48 -8.32 -6.92 -0.37
CA GLY A 48 -9.03 -5.87 -1.07
C GLY A 48 -8.12 -4.73 -1.49
N LEU A 49 -7.18 -4.36 -0.63
CA LEU A 49 -6.22 -3.31 -0.94
C LEU A 49 -5.34 -3.71 -2.11
N VAL A 50 -4.82 -4.94 -2.10
CA VAL A 50 -3.98 -5.45 -3.18
C VAL A 50 -4.76 -5.48 -4.49
N GLN A 51 -6.03 -5.89 -4.45
CA GLN A 51 -6.86 -5.93 -5.65
C GLN A 51 -7.09 -4.53 -6.22
N ARG A 52 -7.29 -3.53 -5.37
CA ARG A 52 -7.46 -2.17 -5.82
C ARG A 52 -6.20 -1.66 -6.53
N ILE A 53 -5.02 -1.95 -5.94
CA ILE A 53 -3.75 -1.54 -6.54
C ILE A 53 -3.55 -2.24 -7.89
N THR A 54 -3.82 -3.53 -7.94
CA THR A 54 -3.68 -4.30 -9.19
C THR A 54 -4.62 -3.76 -10.27
N GLY A 55 -5.82 -3.35 -9.87
CA GLY A 55 -6.77 -2.76 -10.80
C GLY A 55 -6.32 -1.45 -11.41
N LEU A 56 -5.32 -0.79 -10.81
CA LEU A 56 -4.76 0.45 -11.35
C LEU A 56 -3.59 0.19 -12.31
N ASN A 57 -3.37 -1.07 -12.68
CA ASN A 57 -2.27 -1.46 -13.60
C ASN A 57 -0.89 -1.18 -13.02
N LEU A 58 -0.77 -1.29 -11.71
CA LEU A 58 0.52 -1.11 -11.03
C LEU A 58 1.11 -2.46 -10.71
N GLU A 59 2.41 -2.56 -10.89
CA GLU A 59 3.12 -3.80 -10.62
C GLU A 59 3.61 -3.80 -9.18
N ILE A 60 3.16 -4.78 -8.41
CA ILE A 60 3.56 -4.90 -7.02
C ILE A 60 4.91 -5.63 -6.96
N ILE A 61 5.88 -5.00 -6.30
CA ILE A 61 7.21 -5.57 -6.14
C ILE A 61 7.33 -6.31 -4.83
N VAL A 62 6.91 -5.68 -3.75
CA VAL A 62 7.05 -6.22 -2.40
C VAL A 62 5.83 -5.87 -1.57
N VAL A 63 5.34 -6.84 -0.80
CA VAL A 63 4.36 -6.61 0.25
C VAL A 63 4.98 -7.09 1.55
N ARG A 64 5.13 -6.20 2.53
CA ARG A 64 5.74 -6.58 3.79
C ARG A 64 4.92 -6.10 4.97
N LEU A 65 4.95 -6.91 6.00
CA LEU A 65 4.35 -6.55 7.27
C LEU A 65 5.37 -5.71 8.05
N VAL A 66 4.92 -4.53 8.46
CA VAL A 66 5.77 -3.65 9.27
C VAL A 66 5.45 -3.94 10.73
N ALA A 67 6.47 -4.34 11.48
CA ALA A 67 6.27 -4.64 12.87
C ALA A 67 5.88 -3.36 13.62
N PRO A 68 4.83 -3.41 14.44
CA PRO A 68 4.44 -2.23 15.20
C PRO A 68 5.52 -1.87 16.21
N PRO A 69 5.69 -0.58 16.48
CA PRO A 69 6.64 -0.17 17.51
C PRO A 69 6.13 -0.61 18.88
N ARG A 70 7.03 -0.86 19.75
CA ARG A 70 6.70 -1.30 21.09
C ARG A 70 6.77 -0.17 22.08
#